data_4bb02fe1b06826ef814dfb9994b684a0
#
_entry.id   4bb02fe1b06826ef814dfb9994b684a0
#
_cell.length_a   1.000
_cell.length_b   1.000
_cell.length_c   1.000
_cell.angle_alpha   90.00
_cell.angle_beta   90.00
_cell.angle_gamma   90.00
#
_symmetry.space_group_name_H-M   'P 1'
#
loop_
_entity.id
_entity.type
_entity.pdbx_description
1 polymer ?
#
loop_
_entity_poly.entity_id
_entity_poly.type
_entity_poly.pdbx_seq_one_letter_code
_entity_poly.pdbx_strand_id
1 'polypeptide(L)'
;MFRNISKEILFVLFISFTVLTGCGKKEDSADINTKNEKKSGGVNSDLVVKDDKGTKVTLDLRPKKNDVFKYKMNALTTSKEISPMSGDKELVSTQDINYYYSEEVNDIGSSGIITYKVKFDSINITSTVSSSDSSVKMYYNSNVKDSVYGKPDFIQYNSIMNEEFFARVTPKGEISEIYGLEKVYENMFKSLGDTLDAAQKESLKSSFGKEAIQAVLQQQFQMFPDAAVYKDSSWTRSYETQIMIFPVRNILSYRLNDIKEENNQFTIKIDADLAVDFMKKEIKDEKMTYKIEDAKTGGKGTVEFNLTRGCVTAKQTSTNIDIGIKLSAGGQSVKTTQNVTTALNIQLLK
;
A
#
# COMPACT_ATOMS: atom_id res chain seq x y z
N MET A 1 -36.40 -7.20 7.16
CA MET A 1 -35.18 -7.23 7.94
C MET A 1 -33.92 -6.84 7.14
N PHE A 2 -33.92 -6.98 5.80
CA PHE A 2 -32.77 -6.68 4.92
C PHE A 2 -32.59 -5.20 4.50
N ARG A 3 -33.55 -4.32 4.81
CA ARG A 3 -33.54 -2.90 4.33
C ARG A 3 -32.55 -1.97 5.05
N ASN A 4 -31.95 -2.37 6.17
CA ASN A 4 -30.96 -1.58 6.92
C ASN A 4 -29.50 -2.03 6.71
N ILE A 5 -29.27 -3.19 6.04
CA ILE A 5 -27.94 -3.71 5.75
C ILE A 5 -27.28 -2.95 4.58
N SER A 6 -28.11 -2.31 3.72
CA SER A 6 -27.61 -1.63 2.50
C SER A 6 -26.71 -0.42 2.74
N LYS A 7 -26.78 0.22 3.92
CA LYS A 7 -25.97 1.41 4.22
C LYS A 7 -24.58 1.07 4.77
N GLU A 8 -24.44 -0.05 5.47
CA GLU A 8 -23.13 -0.48 6.00
C GLU A 8 -22.30 -1.24 4.97
N ILE A 9 -22.92 -1.92 4.00
CA ILE A 9 -22.20 -2.63 2.94
C ILE A 9 -21.68 -1.67 1.86
N LEU A 10 -22.32 -0.52 1.64
CA LEU A 10 -21.78 0.51 0.76
C LEU A 10 -20.47 1.11 1.31
N PHE A 11 -20.24 1.03 2.63
CA PHE A 11 -19.02 1.48 3.30
C PHE A 11 -17.84 0.50 3.12
N VAL A 12 -18.12 -0.79 2.92
CA VAL A 12 -17.09 -1.84 2.73
C VAL A 12 -16.41 -1.74 1.35
N LEU A 13 -17.07 -1.14 0.36
CA LEU A 13 -16.52 -0.94 -0.99
C LEU A 13 -15.35 0.06 -1.06
N PHE A 14 -15.15 0.90 -0.04
CA PHE A 14 -14.08 1.90 -0.01
C PHE A 14 -12.76 1.42 0.60
N ILE A 15 -12.70 0.21 1.18
CA ILE A 15 -11.53 -0.32 1.91
C ILE A 15 -10.64 -1.23 1.02
N SER A 16 -10.89 -1.32 -0.28
CA SER A 16 -10.10 -2.20 -1.18
C SER A 16 -8.62 -1.82 -1.33
N PHE A 17 -8.14 -0.79 -0.64
CA PHE A 17 -6.75 -0.31 -0.76
C PHE A 17 -5.75 -1.07 0.12
N THR A 18 -6.21 -1.98 0.98
CA THR A 18 -5.36 -2.64 1.99
C THR A 18 -4.68 -3.94 1.53
N VAL A 19 -4.81 -4.33 0.27
CA VAL A 19 -4.34 -5.64 -0.20
C VAL A 19 -2.81 -5.78 -0.28
N LEU A 20 -2.05 -4.68 -0.21
CA LEU A 20 -0.59 -4.73 -0.40
C LEU A 20 0.22 -4.25 0.80
N THR A 21 -0.41 -4.07 1.97
CA THR A 21 0.29 -3.52 3.13
C THR A 21 0.34 -4.51 4.27
N GLY A 22 1.51 -5.05 4.50
CA GLY A 22 1.77 -5.93 5.62
C GLY A 22 2.54 -5.23 6.72
N CYS A 23 1.89 -5.01 7.85
CA CYS A 23 2.54 -5.04 9.14
C CYS A 23 2.30 -6.42 9.75
N GLY A 24 3.08 -7.42 9.34
CA GLY A 24 3.07 -8.77 9.92
C GLY A 24 4.28 -8.96 10.82
N LYS A 25 4.07 -9.57 11.99
CA LYS A 25 5.14 -10.04 12.86
C LYS A 25 6.06 -10.97 12.08
N LYS A 26 7.38 -10.76 12.22
CA LYS A 26 8.44 -11.63 11.72
C LYS A 26 8.25 -13.07 12.21
N GLU A 27 8.33 -14.02 11.28
CA GLU A 27 8.90 -15.34 11.58
C GLU A 27 10.31 -15.38 10.98
N ASP A 28 11.27 -15.54 11.88
CA ASP A 28 12.70 -15.67 11.56
C ASP A 28 12.97 -17.05 10.94
N SER A 29 13.70 -17.06 9.84
CA SER A 29 14.43 -18.24 9.45
C SER A 29 15.72 -17.90 8.71
N ALA A 30 16.81 -18.46 9.27
CA ALA A 30 18.13 -18.71 8.76
C ALA A 30 19.23 -17.69 9.09
N ASP A 31 19.98 -18.07 10.14
CA ASP A 31 21.35 -17.66 10.43
C ASP A 31 22.30 -17.93 9.24
N ILE A 32 22.99 -16.89 8.81
CA ILE A 32 24.29 -17.05 8.14
C ILE A 32 25.27 -16.04 8.73
N ASN A 33 26.20 -16.56 9.52
CA ASN A 33 27.38 -15.85 10.04
C ASN A 33 28.28 -15.41 8.88
N THR A 34 28.51 -14.12 8.71
CA THR A 34 29.62 -13.63 7.87
C THR A 34 30.37 -12.51 8.59
N LYS A 35 31.66 -12.75 8.77
CA LYS A 35 32.63 -11.81 9.33
C LYS A 35 32.79 -10.58 8.43
N ASN A 36 32.73 -9.40 9.04
CA ASN A 36 33.00 -8.12 8.41
C ASN A 36 34.49 -7.90 8.20
N GLU A 37 34.91 -7.74 6.95
CA GLU A 37 36.15 -7.03 6.61
C GLU A 37 35.84 -5.64 6.06
N LYS A 38 36.29 -4.60 6.78
CA LYS A 38 36.23 -3.21 6.32
C LYS A 38 37.32 -2.98 5.26
N LYS A 39 36.92 -2.58 4.04
CA LYS A 39 37.80 -1.89 3.07
C LYS A 39 37.22 -0.53 2.74
N SER A 40 38.04 0.50 2.90
CA SER A 40 37.76 1.88 2.54
C SER A 40 37.87 2.07 1.02
N GLY A 41 36.80 2.47 0.38
CA GLY A 41 36.75 2.86 -1.02
C GLY A 41 35.47 3.66 -1.27
N GLY A 42 35.46 4.58 -2.21
CA GLY A 42 34.47 5.62 -2.47
C GLY A 42 32.98 5.22 -2.31
N VAL A 43 32.09 6.19 -2.18
CA VAL A 43 30.67 6.11 -1.75
C VAL A 43 29.81 4.98 -2.40
N ASN A 44 30.29 4.30 -3.44
CA ASN A 44 29.58 3.23 -4.15
C ASN A 44 30.29 1.87 -4.12
N SER A 45 31.51 1.77 -3.59
CA SER A 45 32.30 0.53 -3.70
C SER A 45 31.82 -0.59 -2.79
N ASP A 46 31.04 -0.30 -1.77
CA ASP A 46 30.46 -1.27 -0.85
C ASP A 46 29.06 -1.77 -1.28
N LEU A 47 28.39 -1.04 -2.18
CA LEU A 47 27.07 -1.44 -2.71
C LEU A 47 27.15 -2.31 -3.95
N VAL A 48 28.22 -2.16 -4.73
CA VAL A 48 28.42 -2.88 -5.99
C VAL A 48 29.80 -3.52 -6.00
N VAL A 49 29.84 -4.83 -6.05
CA VAL A 49 31.09 -5.61 -6.11
C VAL A 49 31.08 -6.44 -7.39
N LYS A 50 32.18 -6.41 -8.16
CA LYS A 50 32.36 -7.29 -9.32
C LYS A 50 33.29 -8.42 -8.92
N ASP A 51 32.83 -9.65 -9.13
CA ASP A 51 33.60 -10.88 -8.91
C ASP A 51 33.47 -11.84 -10.11
N ASP A 52 34.03 -13.03 -10.02
CA ASP A 52 34.04 -14.04 -11.10
C ASP A 52 32.61 -14.50 -11.50
N LYS A 53 31.60 -14.28 -10.64
CA LYS A 53 30.20 -14.62 -10.88
C LYS A 53 29.41 -13.44 -11.49
N GLY A 54 30.02 -12.26 -11.58
CA GLY A 54 29.43 -11.08 -12.16
C GLY A 54 29.29 -9.90 -11.18
N THR A 55 28.30 -9.05 -11.42
CA THR A 55 28.06 -7.88 -10.57
C THR A 55 27.11 -8.25 -9.44
N LYS A 56 27.59 -8.09 -8.20
CA LYS A 56 26.85 -8.31 -6.97
C LYS A 56 26.45 -6.97 -6.37
N VAL A 57 25.19 -6.82 -5.93
CA VAL A 57 24.68 -5.57 -5.35
C VAL A 57 24.08 -5.79 -3.97
N THR A 58 24.32 -4.85 -3.06
CA THR A 58 23.62 -4.75 -1.78
C THR A 58 22.49 -3.76 -1.95
N LEU A 59 21.24 -4.22 -1.84
CA LEU A 59 20.05 -3.41 -1.99
C LEU A 59 19.66 -2.79 -0.64
N ASP A 60 19.93 -1.51 -0.49
CA ASP A 60 19.60 -0.71 0.70
C ASP A 60 19.12 0.68 0.30
N LEU A 61 18.18 1.22 1.05
CA LEU A 61 17.91 2.66 1.04
C LEU A 61 19.10 3.37 1.69
N ARG A 62 19.76 4.25 0.96
CA ARG A 62 20.92 5.06 1.45
C ARG A 62 20.87 6.49 0.91
N PRO A 63 19.76 7.21 1.11
CA PRO A 63 19.73 8.62 0.73
C PRO A 63 20.68 9.42 1.63
N LYS A 64 20.91 10.66 1.28
CA LYS A 64 21.67 11.60 2.13
C LYS A 64 20.72 12.44 2.95
N LYS A 65 21.16 12.89 4.12
CA LYS A 65 20.42 13.87 4.93
C LYS A 65 20.13 15.11 4.09
N ASN A 66 18.92 15.64 4.20
CA ASN A 66 18.34 16.75 3.45
C ASN A 66 18.05 16.45 1.96
N ASP A 67 18.23 15.21 1.47
CA ASP A 67 17.68 14.85 0.16
C ASP A 67 16.17 15.01 0.18
N VAL A 68 15.62 15.57 -0.89
CA VAL A 68 14.18 15.74 -1.09
C VAL A 68 13.75 14.95 -2.32
N PHE A 69 12.75 14.09 -2.14
CA PHE A 69 12.13 13.30 -3.19
C PHE A 69 10.67 13.72 -3.34
N LYS A 70 10.25 14.02 -4.56
CA LYS A 70 8.85 14.31 -4.87
C LYS A 70 8.28 13.17 -5.69
N TYR A 71 7.12 12.68 -5.29
CA TYR A 71 6.49 11.54 -5.94
C TYR A 71 5.09 11.86 -6.44
N LYS A 72 4.75 11.21 -7.54
CA LYS A 72 3.38 10.97 -7.94
C LYS A 72 3.08 9.50 -7.73
N MET A 73 2.01 9.20 -7.00
CA MET A 73 1.43 7.86 -6.88
C MET A 73 0.03 7.90 -7.47
N ASN A 74 -0.23 7.05 -8.44
CA ASN A 74 -1.55 6.83 -9.01
C ASN A 74 -2.02 5.42 -8.68
N ALA A 75 -3.22 5.31 -8.14
CA ALA A 75 -3.87 4.04 -7.86
C ALA A 75 -5.24 3.99 -8.56
N LEU A 76 -5.37 3.10 -9.52
CA LEU A 76 -6.61 2.84 -10.23
C LEU A 76 -7.17 1.49 -9.78
N THR A 77 -8.33 1.51 -9.13
CA THR A 77 -9.04 0.30 -8.71
C THR A 77 -10.35 0.20 -9.44
N THR A 78 -10.65 -0.95 -10.01
CA THR A 78 -11.96 -1.30 -10.56
C THR A 78 -12.49 -2.52 -9.81
N SER A 79 -13.70 -2.42 -9.28
CA SER A 79 -14.42 -3.52 -8.65
C SER A 79 -15.69 -3.81 -9.43
N LYS A 80 -15.94 -5.09 -9.70
CA LYS A 80 -17.19 -5.60 -10.26
C LYS A 80 -17.79 -6.55 -9.25
N GLU A 81 -19.04 -6.30 -8.88
CA GLU A 81 -19.78 -7.10 -7.92
C GLU A 81 -21.11 -7.54 -8.50
N ILE A 82 -21.46 -8.82 -8.28
CA ILE A 82 -22.79 -9.35 -8.55
C ILE A 82 -23.28 -9.97 -7.24
N SER A 83 -24.40 -9.48 -6.76
CA SER A 83 -25.02 -9.98 -5.52
C SER A 83 -26.54 -9.92 -5.61
N PRO A 84 -27.27 -10.77 -4.85
CA PRO A 84 -28.72 -10.67 -4.75
C PRO A 84 -29.20 -9.32 -4.21
N MET A 85 -28.35 -8.60 -3.49
CA MET A 85 -28.65 -7.25 -2.97
C MET A 85 -28.72 -6.20 -4.07
N SER A 86 -27.98 -6.39 -5.16
CA SER A 86 -28.08 -5.58 -6.39
C SER A 86 -29.15 -6.10 -7.36
N GLY A 87 -29.96 -7.10 -6.94
CA GLY A 87 -30.93 -7.79 -7.81
C GLY A 87 -30.25 -8.61 -8.89
N ASP A 88 -29.10 -9.21 -8.57
CA ASP A 88 -28.22 -9.96 -9.47
C ASP A 88 -27.69 -9.15 -10.68
N LYS A 89 -27.77 -7.80 -10.59
CA LYS A 89 -27.16 -6.89 -11.57
C LYS A 89 -25.71 -6.65 -11.21
N GLU A 90 -24.86 -6.57 -12.22
CA GLU A 90 -23.47 -6.18 -12.02
C GLU A 90 -23.39 -4.72 -11.59
N LEU A 91 -22.73 -4.47 -10.47
CA LEU A 91 -22.32 -3.16 -10.01
C LEU A 91 -20.83 -2.99 -10.30
N VAL A 92 -20.49 -1.95 -11.07
CA VAL A 92 -19.09 -1.62 -11.38
C VAL A 92 -18.73 -0.33 -10.67
N SER A 93 -17.69 -0.38 -9.84
CA SER A 93 -17.09 0.82 -9.26
C SER A 93 -15.67 0.98 -9.75
N THR A 94 -15.30 2.21 -10.08
CA THR A 94 -13.94 2.57 -10.46
C THR A 94 -13.51 3.75 -9.62
N GLN A 95 -12.31 3.65 -9.04
CA GLN A 95 -11.69 4.73 -8.28
C GLN A 95 -10.28 4.97 -8.80
N ASP A 96 -9.99 6.20 -9.21
CA ASP A 96 -8.68 6.69 -9.62
C ASP A 96 -8.21 7.74 -8.63
N ILE A 97 -7.15 7.41 -7.87
CA ILE A 97 -6.57 8.31 -6.87
C ILE A 97 -5.17 8.70 -7.30
N ASN A 98 -4.89 9.99 -7.33
CA ASN A 98 -3.57 10.54 -7.56
C ASN A 98 -3.09 11.28 -6.32
N TYR A 99 -2.00 10.80 -5.72
CA TYR A 99 -1.28 11.46 -4.63
C TYR A 99 -0.03 12.14 -5.19
N TYR A 100 0.17 13.39 -4.79
CA TYR A 100 1.42 14.13 -4.99
C TYR A 100 1.96 14.46 -3.60
N TYR A 101 3.18 14.02 -3.31
CA TYR A 101 3.77 14.20 -1.99
C TYR A 101 5.28 14.34 -2.09
N SER A 102 5.86 14.87 -1.02
CA SER A 102 7.29 15.06 -0.87
C SER A 102 7.78 14.33 0.38
N GLU A 103 9.01 13.84 0.30
CA GLU A 103 9.76 13.19 1.37
C GLU A 103 11.12 13.89 1.48
N GLU A 104 11.39 14.47 2.64
CA GLU A 104 12.68 15.03 2.99
C GLU A 104 13.37 14.10 3.98
N VAL A 105 14.63 13.75 3.72
CA VAL A 105 15.45 12.97 4.65
C VAL A 105 15.83 13.85 5.83
N ASN A 106 15.05 13.76 6.91
CA ASN A 106 15.23 14.59 8.10
C ASN A 106 16.41 14.12 8.96
N ASP A 107 16.58 12.80 9.10
CA ASP A 107 17.67 12.21 9.87
C ASP A 107 17.99 10.78 9.44
N ILE A 108 19.22 10.34 9.72
CA ILE A 108 19.68 8.96 9.51
C ILE A 108 20.35 8.51 10.80
N GLY A 109 19.70 7.59 11.51
CA GLY A 109 20.22 7.03 12.74
C GLY A 109 21.47 6.16 12.54
N SER A 110 22.19 5.89 13.64
CA SER A 110 23.41 5.04 13.62
C SER A 110 23.17 3.61 13.12
N SER A 111 21.93 3.10 13.27
CA SER A 111 21.48 1.80 12.73
C SER A 111 21.13 1.86 11.24
N GLY A 112 21.26 3.03 10.60
CA GLY A 112 20.83 3.25 9.21
C GLY A 112 19.32 3.48 9.03
N ILE A 113 18.53 3.51 10.11
CA ILE A 113 17.10 3.87 10.04
C ILE A 113 16.98 5.32 9.57
N ILE A 114 16.20 5.51 8.52
CA ILE A 114 16.00 6.80 7.87
C ILE A 114 14.69 7.39 8.41
N THR A 115 14.73 8.64 8.87
CA THR A 115 13.54 9.40 9.22
C THR A 115 13.20 10.33 8.06
N TYR A 116 12.11 10.06 7.38
CA TYR A 116 11.55 10.95 6.38
C TYR A 116 10.52 11.88 7.01
N LYS A 117 10.61 13.16 6.67
CA LYS A 117 9.53 14.13 6.86
C LYS A 117 8.67 14.09 5.60
N VAL A 118 7.41 13.73 5.75
CA VAL A 118 6.47 13.50 4.65
C VAL A 118 5.41 14.59 4.64
N LYS A 119 5.04 15.03 3.45
CA LYS A 119 3.98 16.01 3.23
C LYS A 119 3.23 15.69 1.95
N PHE A 120 1.90 15.64 2.03
CA PHE A 120 1.04 15.56 0.84
C PHE A 120 0.76 16.95 0.29
N ASP A 121 1.09 17.17 -0.99
CA ASP A 121 0.94 18.44 -1.69
C ASP A 121 -0.38 18.53 -2.47
N SER A 122 -0.90 17.41 -2.97
CA SER A 122 -2.19 17.32 -3.67
C SER A 122 -2.72 15.90 -3.70
N ILE A 123 -4.06 15.78 -3.55
CA ILE A 123 -4.77 14.52 -3.71
C ILE A 123 -5.96 14.77 -4.65
N ASN A 124 -6.05 13.97 -5.73
CA ASN A 124 -7.15 14.02 -6.69
C ASN A 124 -7.81 12.66 -6.77
N ILE A 125 -9.14 12.61 -6.70
CA ILE A 125 -9.91 11.37 -6.74
C ILE A 125 -11.01 11.50 -7.79
N THR A 126 -11.11 10.53 -8.67
CA THR A 126 -12.26 10.33 -9.53
C THR A 126 -12.88 8.98 -9.18
N SER A 127 -14.14 8.98 -8.78
CA SER A 127 -14.91 7.78 -8.48
C SER A 127 -16.11 7.69 -9.41
N THR A 128 -16.36 6.50 -9.95
CA THR A 128 -17.53 6.21 -10.76
C THR A 128 -18.17 4.93 -10.24
N VAL A 129 -19.47 4.96 -10.01
CA VAL A 129 -20.27 3.77 -9.68
C VAL A 129 -21.35 3.64 -10.73
N SER A 130 -21.45 2.50 -11.38
CA SER A 130 -22.41 2.24 -12.45
C SER A 130 -23.06 0.87 -12.30
N SER A 131 -24.33 0.81 -12.67
CA SER A 131 -25.12 -0.40 -12.86
C SER A 131 -25.71 -0.39 -14.28
N SER A 132 -26.49 -1.42 -14.64
CA SER A 132 -27.17 -1.45 -15.95
C SER A 132 -28.02 -0.20 -16.25
N ASP A 133 -28.55 0.46 -15.21
CA ASP A 133 -29.60 1.48 -15.34
C ASP A 133 -29.14 2.89 -14.94
N SER A 134 -27.99 3.01 -14.32
CA SER A 134 -27.51 4.30 -13.78
C SER A 134 -25.99 4.36 -13.65
N SER A 135 -25.46 5.58 -13.70
CA SER A 135 -24.05 5.84 -13.41
C SER A 135 -23.94 7.15 -12.63
N VAL A 136 -23.15 7.11 -11.57
CA VAL A 136 -22.82 8.28 -10.73
C VAL A 136 -21.33 8.47 -10.77
N LYS A 137 -20.90 9.70 -11.07
CA LYS A 137 -19.49 10.10 -11.05
C LYS A 137 -19.26 11.17 -10.00
N MET A 138 -18.20 11.04 -9.24
CA MET A 138 -17.75 12.00 -8.24
C MET A 138 -16.30 12.36 -8.51
N TYR A 139 -15.99 13.62 -8.37
CA TYR A 139 -14.64 14.16 -8.51
C TYR A 139 -14.28 14.96 -7.27
N TYR A 140 -13.11 14.73 -6.75
CA TYR A 140 -12.53 15.47 -5.63
C TYR A 140 -11.13 15.95 -6.00
N ASN A 141 -10.82 17.19 -5.61
CA ASN A 141 -9.51 17.79 -5.73
C ASN A 141 -9.19 18.56 -4.44
N SER A 142 -8.17 18.18 -3.72
CA SER A 142 -7.78 18.81 -2.46
C SER A 142 -7.44 20.30 -2.57
N ASN A 143 -7.10 20.78 -3.76
CA ASN A 143 -6.76 22.18 -4.02
C ASN A 143 -7.97 23.03 -4.40
N VAL A 144 -9.17 22.42 -4.54
CA VAL A 144 -10.40 23.10 -4.93
C VAL A 144 -11.42 22.97 -3.82
N LYS A 145 -11.74 24.08 -3.16
CA LYS A 145 -12.74 24.12 -2.07
C LYS A 145 -14.15 24.32 -2.63
N ASP A 146 -14.65 23.30 -3.31
CA ASP A 146 -16.00 23.24 -3.83
C ASP A 146 -16.97 22.51 -2.88
N SER A 147 -18.21 22.23 -3.34
CA SER A 147 -19.23 21.52 -2.57
C SER A 147 -18.87 20.06 -2.22
N VAL A 148 -17.89 19.48 -2.91
CA VAL A 148 -17.40 18.11 -2.67
C VAL A 148 -16.35 18.09 -1.57
N TYR A 149 -15.54 19.16 -1.47
CA TYR A 149 -14.44 19.26 -0.51
C TYR A 149 -14.88 19.01 0.95
N GLY A 150 -16.01 19.57 1.36
CA GLY A 150 -16.54 19.45 2.73
C GLY A 150 -17.31 18.17 3.04
N LYS A 151 -17.44 17.23 2.08
CA LYS A 151 -18.17 15.98 2.33
C LYS A 151 -17.40 15.06 3.29
N PRO A 152 -18.11 14.32 4.17
CA PRO A 152 -17.50 13.40 5.12
C PRO A 152 -16.50 12.42 4.50
N ASP A 153 -16.78 11.94 3.29
CA ASP A 153 -15.95 10.99 2.54
C ASP A 153 -14.52 11.50 2.24
N PHE A 154 -14.32 12.83 2.27
CA PHE A 154 -13.03 13.47 1.92
C PHE A 154 -12.33 14.14 3.10
N ILE A 155 -12.92 14.11 4.30
CA ILE A 155 -12.34 14.75 5.48
C ILE A 155 -10.94 14.22 5.79
N GLN A 156 -10.73 12.91 5.67
CA GLN A 156 -9.42 12.28 5.87
C GLN A 156 -8.35 12.85 4.93
N TYR A 157 -8.69 13.05 3.66
CA TYR A 157 -7.78 13.61 2.67
C TYR A 157 -7.52 15.10 2.92
N ASN A 158 -8.56 15.85 3.30
CA ASN A 158 -8.41 17.27 3.66
C ASN A 158 -7.53 17.45 4.89
N SER A 159 -7.65 16.55 5.87
CA SER A 159 -6.97 16.66 7.15
C SER A 159 -5.46 16.46 7.06
N ILE A 160 -4.99 15.67 6.08
CA ILE A 160 -3.55 15.39 5.90
C ILE A 160 -2.89 16.40 4.95
N MET A 161 -3.68 17.19 4.22
CA MET A 161 -3.14 18.12 3.23
C MET A 161 -2.27 19.19 3.86
N ASN A 162 -1.04 19.32 3.34
CA ASN A 162 -0.04 20.29 3.76
C ASN A 162 0.46 20.12 5.20
N GLU A 163 0.02 19.10 5.93
CA GLU A 163 0.57 18.76 7.24
C GLU A 163 1.82 17.89 7.09
N GLU A 164 2.81 18.17 7.93
CA GLU A 164 4.06 17.42 7.99
C GLU A 164 3.94 16.34 9.08
N PHE A 165 4.38 15.15 8.74
CA PHE A 165 4.51 14.03 9.68
C PHE A 165 5.77 13.22 9.34
N PHE A 166 6.10 12.23 10.14
CA PHE A 166 7.36 11.51 10.01
C PHE A 166 7.13 10.01 9.82
N ALA A 167 7.97 9.43 8.95
CA ALA A 167 8.06 7.99 8.73
C ALA A 167 9.49 7.51 9.01
N ARG A 168 9.63 6.52 9.88
CA ARG A 168 10.90 5.80 10.08
C ARG A 168 10.93 4.57 9.20
N VAL A 169 11.94 4.50 8.35
CA VAL A 169 12.09 3.43 7.36
C VAL A 169 13.44 2.74 7.57
N THR A 170 13.43 1.42 7.63
CA THR A 170 14.66 0.63 7.71
C THR A 170 15.43 0.71 6.39
N PRO A 171 16.76 0.45 6.36
CA PRO A 171 17.50 0.36 5.11
C PRO A 171 16.91 -0.65 4.12
N LYS A 172 16.18 -1.65 4.62
CA LYS A 172 15.50 -2.67 3.80
C LYS A 172 14.12 -2.27 3.30
N GLY A 173 13.69 -1.03 3.57
CA GLY A 173 12.45 -0.47 3.04
C GLY A 173 11.19 -0.76 3.87
N GLU A 174 11.31 -1.28 5.09
CA GLU A 174 10.19 -1.49 6.00
C GLU A 174 9.90 -0.20 6.78
N ILE A 175 8.67 0.28 6.78
CA ILE A 175 8.23 1.37 7.63
C ILE A 175 8.04 0.83 9.06
N SER A 176 8.91 1.21 9.97
CA SER A 176 8.86 0.77 11.36
C SER A 176 7.96 1.67 12.23
N GLU A 177 7.78 2.93 11.87
CA GLU A 177 6.99 3.88 12.64
C GLU A 177 6.48 5.04 11.79
N ILE A 178 5.26 5.49 12.08
CA ILE A 178 4.68 6.77 11.64
C ILE A 178 4.35 7.58 12.91
N TYR A 179 4.69 8.87 12.93
CA TYR A 179 4.43 9.77 14.08
C TYR A 179 4.30 11.23 13.64
N GLY A 180 3.87 12.11 14.56
CA GLY A 180 3.65 13.54 14.28
C GLY A 180 2.32 13.80 13.58
N LEU A 181 1.29 12.98 13.84
CA LEU A 181 -0.05 13.09 13.22
C LEU A 181 -1.03 13.96 14.03
N GLU A 182 -0.59 14.62 15.08
CA GLU A 182 -1.45 15.37 16.01
C GLU A 182 -2.29 16.42 15.27
N LYS A 183 -1.66 17.18 14.38
CA LYS A 183 -2.36 18.20 13.55
C LYS A 183 -3.34 17.59 12.56
N VAL A 184 -2.99 16.45 11.96
CA VAL A 184 -3.91 15.71 11.07
C VAL A 184 -5.17 15.33 11.83
N TYR A 185 -5.04 14.83 13.05
CA TYR A 185 -6.19 14.49 13.90
C TYR A 185 -6.99 15.72 14.33
N GLU A 186 -6.32 16.80 14.73
CA GLU A 186 -6.99 18.04 15.06
C GLU A 186 -7.82 18.58 13.89
N ASN A 187 -7.25 18.61 12.68
CA ASN A 187 -7.95 19.03 11.47
C ASN A 187 -9.16 18.15 11.17
N MET A 188 -9.01 16.83 11.33
CA MET A 188 -10.09 15.87 11.12
C MET A 188 -11.24 16.09 12.10
N PHE A 189 -10.93 16.20 13.41
CA PHE A 189 -11.95 16.43 14.43
C PHE A 189 -12.66 17.77 14.26
N LYS A 190 -11.92 18.82 13.94
CA LYS A 190 -12.50 20.13 13.64
C LYS A 190 -13.46 20.09 12.45
N SER A 191 -13.12 19.31 11.43
CA SER A 191 -13.97 19.18 10.22
C SER A 191 -15.24 18.36 10.47
N LEU A 192 -15.22 17.44 11.44
CA LEU A 192 -16.37 16.62 11.84
C LEU A 192 -17.28 17.30 12.88
N GLY A 193 -16.81 18.43 13.44
CA GLY A 193 -17.51 19.19 14.46
C GLY A 193 -17.19 18.79 15.89
N ASP A 194 -17.46 19.69 16.84
CA ASP A 194 -17.07 19.55 18.25
C ASP A 194 -17.90 18.52 19.05
N THR A 195 -18.78 17.77 18.38
CA THR A 195 -19.73 16.83 19.02
C THR A 195 -19.18 15.44 19.22
N LEU A 196 -17.95 15.16 18.77
CA LEU A 196 -17.31 13.84 18.90
C LEU A 196 -16.91 13.56 20.34
N ASP A 197 -17.38 12.45 20.90
CA ASP A 197 -16.91 11.96 22.19
C ASP A 197 -15.51 11.31 22.07
N ALA A 198 -14.94 10.93 23.22
CA ALA A 198 -13.57 10.36 23.28
C ALA A 198 -13.48 9.01 22.51
N ALA A 199 -14.50 8.17 22.59
CA ALA A 199 -14.54 6.86 21.92
C ALA A 199 -14.63 7.01 20.41
N GLN A 200 -15.43 7.96 19.92
CA GLN A 200 -15.53 8.30 18.50
C GLN A 200 -14.22 8.85 17.95
N LYS A 201 -13.56 9.74 18.70
CA LYS A 201 -12.23 10.26 18.33
C LYS A 201 -11.20 9.14 18.23
N GLU A 202 -11.18 8.21 19.17
CA GLU A 202 -10.26 7.09 19.15
C GLU A 202 -10.55 6.11 18.01
N SER A 203 -11.83 5.85 17.72
CA SER A 203 -12.24 5.05 16.57
C SER A 203 -11.80 5.68 15.23
N LEU A 204 -11.91 7.00 15.10
CA LEU A 204 -11.44 7.73 13.91
C LEU A 204 -9.92 7.67 13.77
N LYS A 205 -9.16 7.85 14.85
CA LYS A 205 -7.70 7.69 14.84
C LYS A 205 -7.29 6.27 14.41
N SER A 206 -8.00 5.26 14.89
CA SER A 206 -7.78 3.86 14.51
C SER A 206 -8.09 3.60 13.03
N SER A 207 -9.17 4.21 12.49
CA SER A 207 -9.61 3.96 11.10
C SER A 207 -8.81 4.73 10.05
N PHE A 208 -8.37 5.96 10.37
CA PHE A 208 -7.70 6.88 9.42
C PHE A 208 -6.30 7.30 9.90
N GLY A 209 -5.77 6.61 10.88
CA GLY A 209 -4.53 6.98 11.51
C GLY A 209 -3.30 6.35 10.87
N LYS A 210 -2.39 6.04 11.76
CA LYS A 210 -1.05 5.56 11.48
C LYS A 210 -1.02 4.40 10.48
N GLU A 211 -1.89 3.39 10.64
CA GLU A 211 -1.91 2.18 9.83
C GLU A 211 -2.34 2.48 8.39
N ALA A 212 -3.33 3.34 8.19
CA ALA A 212 -3.80 3.73 6.87
C ALA A 212 -2.73 4.52 6.09
N ILE A 213 -2.05 5.46 6.77
CA ILE A 213 -0.95 6.24 6.18
C ILE A 213 0.24 5.34 5.88
N GLN A 214 0.60 4.46 6.83
CA GLN A 214 1.66 3.47 6.64
C GLN A 214 1.37 2.58 5.43
N ALA A 215 0.12 2.15 5.28
CA ALA A 215 -0.34 1.36 4.16
C ALA A 215 -0.08 2.05 2.82
N VAL A 216 -0.42 3.32 2.70
CA VAL A 216 -0.19 4.12 1.48
C VAL A 216 1.31 4.28 1.22
N LEU A 217 2.09 4.70 2.21
CA LEU A 217 3.52 4.96 2.04
C LEU A 217 4.33 3.68 1.79
N GLN A 218 3.96 2.54 2.41
CA GLN A 218 4.65 1.26 2.19
C GLN A 218 4.56 0.80 0.73
N GLN A 219 3.56 1.29 -0.04
CA GLN A 219 3.50 1.01 -1.48
C GLN A 219 4.71 1.54 -2.24
N GLN A 220 5.32 2.62 -1.80
CA GLN A 220 6.52 3.17 -2.42
C GLN A 220 7.76 2.34 -2.10
N PHE A 221 7.94 2.01 -0.82
CA PHE A 221 9.16 1.34 -0.38
C PHE A 221 9.17 -0.13 -0.76
N GLN A 222 10.33 -0.57 -1.21
CA GLN A 222 10.57 -1.95 -1.59
C GLN A 222 11.21 -2.71 -0.43
N MET A 223 10.76 -3.93 -0.16
CA MET A 223 11.37 -4.79 0.84
C MET A 223 12.55 -5.55 0.22
N PHE A 224 13.76 -5.05 0.48
CA PHE A 224 15.00 -5.61 -0.05
C PHE A 224 15.46 -6.87 0.68
N PRO A 225 16.28 -7.74 0.04
CA PRO A 225 16.88 -8.90 0.69
C PRO A 225 17.94 -8.48 1.71
N ASP A 226 18.18 -9.33 2.72
CA ASP A 226 19.19 -9.08 3.73
C ASP A 226 20.61 -9.26 3.17
N ALA A 227 20.79 -10.24 2.29
CA ALA A 227 22.06 -10.53 1.63
C ALA A 227 22.19 -9.77 0.29
N ALA A 228 23.43 -9.51 -0.10
CA ALA A 228 23.74 -9.01 -1.43
C ALA A 228 23.41 -10.06 -2.51
N VAL A 229 22.90 -9.58 -3.65
CA VAL A 229 22.35 -10.42 -4.73
C VAL A 229 23.02 -10.12 -6.07
N TYR A 230 23.05 -11.12 -6.95
CA TYR A 230 23.48 -10.99 -8.33
C TYR A 230 22.27 -10.76 -9.25
N LYS A 231 22.52 -10.40 -10.50
CA LYS A 231 21.48 -10.45 -11.55
C LYS A 231 20.86 -11.86 -11.56
N ASP A 232 19.57 -11.91 -11.78
CA ASP A 232 18.72 -13.12 -11.77
C ASP A 232 18.52 -13.79 -10.40
N SER A 233 19.13 -13.27 -9.33
CA SER A 233 18.80 -13.72 -7.97
C SER A 233 17.37 -13.41 -7.62
N SER A 234 16.75 -14.31 -6.85
CA SER A 234 15.38 -14.15 -6.34
C SER A 234 15.35 -14.21 -4.83
N TRP A 235 14.37 -13.52 -4.24
CA TRP A 235 14.08 -13.58 -2.81
C TRP A 235 12.57 -13.46 -2.59
N THR A 236 12.12 -13.88 -1.42
CA THR A 236 10.70 -13.87 -1.06
C THR A 236 10.50 -13.10 0.24
N ARG A 237 9.38 -12.40 0.33
CA ARG A 237 8.85 -11.79 1.55
C ARG A 237 7.40 -12.21 1.71
N SER A 238 6.98 -12.42 2.94
CA SER A 238 5.58 -12.72 3.22
C SER A 238 5.07 -11.88 4.38
N TYR A 239 3.78 -11.60 4.35
CA TYR A 239 3.08 -10.90 5.42
C TYR A 239 1.61 -11.30 5.43
N GLU A 240 1.00 -11.16 6.60
CA GLU A 240 -0.41 -11.45 6.78
C GLU A 240 -1.25 -10.17 6.73
N THR A 241 -2.43 -10.26 6.14
CA THR A 241 -3.44 -9.20 6.06
C THR A 241 -4.83 -9.83 5.95
N GLN A 242 -5.80 -9.05 5.52
CA GLN A 242 -7.17 -9.51 5.29
C GLN A 242 -7.66 -9.09 3.91
N ILE A 243 -8.39 -9.96 3.24
CA ILE A 243 -9.23 -9.64 2.11
C ILE A 243 -10.68 -9.73 2.61
N MET A 244 -11.38 -8.61 2.68
CA MET A 244 -12.66 -8.49 3.38
C MET A 244 -12.51 -8.92 4.85
N ILE A 245 -13.08 -10.06 5.25
CA ILE A 245 -12.98 -10.63 6.60
C ILE A 245 -12.05 -11.84 6.66
N PHE A 246 -11.53 -12.30 5.53
CA PHE A 246 -10.72 -13.52 5.44
C PHE A 246 -9.23 -13.20 5.66
N PRO A 247 -8.60 -13.81 6.67
CA PRO A 247 -7.16 -13.67 6.85
C PRO A 247 -6.42 -14.34 5.69
N VAL A 248 -5.46 -13.62 5.14
CA VAL A 248 -4.63 -14.09 4.03
C VAL A 248 -3.16 -13.89 4.32
N ARG A 249 -2.33 -14.74 3.73
CA ARG A 249 -0.89 -14.56 3.65
C ARG A 249 -0.53 -14.14 2.23
N ASN A 250 0.04 -12.95 2.10
CA ASN A 250 0.62 -12.48 0.86
C ASN A 250 2.06 -12.97 0.75
N ILE A 251 2.41 -13.51 -0.40
CA ILE A 251 3.75 -14.03 -0.71
C ILE A 251 4.26 -13.26 -1.91
N LEU A 252 5.25 -12.40 -1.69
CA LEU A 252 5.90 -11.60 -2.71
C LEU A 252 7.21 -12.27 -3.12
N SER A 253 7.31 -12.66 -4.37
CA SER A 253 8.53 -13.20 -4.97
C SER A 253 9.17 -12.14 -5.87
N TYR A 254 10.39 -11.77 -5.57
CA TYR A 254 11.16 -10.77 -6.28
C TYR A 254 12.31 -11.40 -7.06
N ARG A 255 12.62 -10.81 -8.21
CA ARG A 255 13.78 -11.18 -9.01
C ARG A 255 14.53 -9.93 -9.46
N LEU A 256 15.84 -9.88 -9.24
CA LEU A 256 16.70 -8.85 -9.78
C LEU A 256 16.87 -9.08 -11.28
N ASN A 257 16.17 -8.30 -12.10
CA ASN A 257 16.14 -8.48 -13.55
C ASN A 257 17.35 -7.84 -14.24
N ASP A 258 17.71 -6.61 -13.84
CA ASP A 258 18.78 -5.86 -14.51
C ASP A 258 19.54 -4.94 -13.56
N ILE A 259 20.81 -4.72 -13.89
CA ILE A 259 21.72 -3.78 -13.23
C ILE A 259 22.33 -2.93 -14.33
N LYS A 260 22.00 -1.64 -14.35
CA LYS A 260 22.53 -0.68 -15.32
C LYS A 260 23.44 0.34 -14.64
N GLU A 261 24.55 0.61 -15.26
CA GLU A 261 25.47 1.68 -14.87
C GLU A 261 25.49 2.75 -15.96
N GLU A 262 24.99 3.94 -15.64
CA GLU A 262 24.98 5.08 -16.54
C GLU A 262 25.40 6.35 -15.77
N ASN A 263 26.36 7.12 -16.29
CA ASN A 263 26.84 8.37 -15.67
C ASN A 263 27.23 8.21 -14.19
N ASN A 264 27.92 7.14 -13.82
CA ASN A 264 28.29 6.78 -12.45
C ASN A 264 27.08 6.57 -11.50
N GLN A 265 25.90 6.31 -12.04
CA GLN A 265 24.72 5.91 -11.27
C GLN A 265 24.33 4.47 -11.60
N PHE A 266 23.99 3.72 -10.55
CA PHE A 266 23.47 2.37 -10.70
C PHE A 266 21.95 2.39 -10.58
N THR A 267 21.28 1.89 -11.60
CA THR A 267 19.83 1.66 -11.62
C THR A 267 19.56 0.16 -11.64
N ILE A 268 18.71 -0.28 -10.73
CA ILE A 268 18.35 -1.67 -10.53
C ILE A 268 16.91 -1.86 -10.97
N LYS A 269 16.65 -2.89 -11.79
CA LYS A 269 15.29 -3.29 -12.15
C LYS A 269 14.94 -4.60 -11.44
N ILE A 270 13.83 -4.61 -10.73
CA ILE A 270 13.30 -5.75 -9.97
C ILE A 270 11.93 -6.10 -10.49
N ASP A 271 11.72 -7.37 -10.84
CA ASP A 271 10.39 -7.90 -11.12
C ASP A 271 9.80 -8.49 -9.83
N ALA A 272 8.48 -8.42 -9.68
CA ALA A 272 7.76 -8.91 -8.52
C ALA A 272 6.51 -9.69 -8.94
N ASP A 273 6.27 -10.81 -8.27
CA ASP A 273 5.03 -11.59 -8.36
C ASP A 273 4.40 -11.68 -6.98
N LEU A 274 3.06 -11.56 -6.92
CA LEU A 274 2.25 -11.73 -5.72
C LEU A 274 1.42 -13.00 -5.84
N ALA A 275 1.54 -13.89 -4.85
CA ALA A 275 0.58 -14.94 -4.58
C ALA A 275 -0.14 -14.65 -3.26
N VAL A 276 -1.39 -15.08 -3.15
CA VAL A 276 -2.20 -14.87 -1.95
C VAL A 276 -2.77 -16.22 -1.49
N ASP A 277 -2.48 -16.54 -0.25
CA ASP A 277 -2.95 -17.75 0.43
C ASP A 277 -4.06 -17.38 1.43
N PHE A 278 -5.26 -17.97 1.27
CA PHE A 278 -6.34 -17.83 2.26
C PHE A 278 -6.09 -18.77 3.43
N MET A 279 -5.75 -18.21 4.58
CA MET A 279 -5.46 -18.97 5.82
C MET A 279 -6.72 -19.63 6.39
N LYS A 280 -7.89 -19.02 6.16
CA LYS A 280 -9.21 -19.57 6.46
C LYS A 280 -10.15 -19.28 5.32
N LYS A 281 -10.88 -20.30 4.85
CA LYS A 281 -11.89 -20.18 3.79
C LYS A 281 -13.33 -20.17 4.33
N GLU A 282 -13.51 -20.33 5.62
CA GLU A 282 -14.81 -20.26 6.28
C GLU A 282 -14.66 -19.49 7.59
N ILE A 283 -15.54 -18.51 7.79
CA ILE A 283 -15.62 -17.70 9.01
C ILE A 283 -17.07 -17.73 9.46
N LYS A 284 -17.26 -17.96 10.76
CA LYS A 284 -18.58 -17.96 11.41
C LYS A 284 -18.59 -16.89 12.47
N ASP A 285 -19.61 -16.06 12.44
CA ASP A 285 -20.02 -15.25 13.56
C ASP A 285 -21.34 -15.78 14.16
N GLU A 286 -21.88 -15.11 15.17
CA GLU A 286 -23.08 -15.55 15.86
C GLU A 286 -24.33 -15.69 14.95
N LYS A 287 -24.37 -15.02 13.81
CA LYS A 287 -25.55 -14.87 12.95
C LYS A 287 -25.33 -15.37 11.52
N MET A 288 -24.09 -15.38 11.07
CA MET A 288 -23.76 -15.62 9.66
C MET A 288 -22.55 -16.54 9.50
N THR A 289 -22.57 -17.33 8.43
CA THR A 289 -21.41 -18.08 7.95
C THR A 289 -20.99 -17.51 6.60
N TYR A 290 -19.73 -17.18 6.49
CA TYR A 290 -19.06 -16.69 5.26
C TYR A 290 -18.14 -17.79 4.77
N LYS A 291 -18.30 -18.22 3.53
CA LYS A 291 -17.50 -19.28 2.94
C LYS A 291 -17.02 -18.89 1.56
N ILE A 292 -15.70 -18.95 1.34
CA ILE A 292 -15.12 -18.82 0.01
C ILE A 292 -15.40 -20.11 -0.76
N GLU A 293 -16.08 -20.01 -1.90
CA GLU A 293 -16.33 -21.12 -2.81
C GLU A 293 -15.23 -21.22 -3.88
N ASP A 294 -14.86 -20.08 -4.43
CA ASP A 294 -13.79 -19.97 -5.40
C ASP A 294 -12.99 -18.66 -5.17
N ALA A 295 -11.70 -18.70 -5.48
CA ALA A 295 -10.85 -17.52 -5.43
C ALA A 295 -9.68 -17.67 -6.41
N LYS A 296 -9.43 -16.63 -7.20
CA LYS A 296 -8.22 -16.44 -8.01
C LYS A 296 -7.64 -15.10 -7.65
N THR A 297 -6.43 -15.11 -7.15
CA THR A 297 -5.75 -13.92 -6.68
C THR A 297 -4.32 -13.91 -7.16
N GLY A 298 -3.77 -12.75 -7.37
CA GLY A 298 -2.37 -12.60 -7.73
C GLY A 298 -2.04 -11.19 -8.19
N GLY A 299 -0.79 -10.99 -8.51
CA GLY A 299 -0.32 -9.72 -9.01
C GLY A 299 1.07 -9.81 -9.60
N LYS A 300 1.42 -8.79 -10.36
CA LYS A 300 2.75 -8.62 -10.95
C LYS A 300 3.18 -7.17 -10.82
N GLY A 301 4.48 -6.95 -10.81
CA GLY A 301 5.01 -5.61 -10.77
C GLY A 301 6.45 -5.52 -11.21
N THR A 302 6.87 -4.28 -11.41
CA THR A 302 8.26 -3.90 -11.66
C THR A 302 8.63 -2.72 -10.78
N VAL A 303 9.87 -2.71 -10.31
CA VAL A 303 10.45 -1.60 -9.53
C VAL A 303 11.74 -1.17 -10.19
N GLU A 304 11.91 0.12 -10.38
CA GLU A 304 13.18 0.74 -10.74
C GLU A 304 13.70 1.48 -9.50
N PHE A 305 14.91 1.11 -9.11
CA PHE A 305 15.57 1.64 -7.93
C PHE A 305 16.91 2.25 -8.31
N ASN A 306 17.10 3.53 -7.99
CA ASN A 306 18.40 4.17 -8.12
C ASN A 306 19.23 3.86 -6.87
N LEU A 307 20.15 2.91 -7.01
CA LEU A 307 21.00 2.45 -5.92
C LEU A 307 21.94 3.56 -5.41
N THR A 308 22.41 4.41 -6.30
CA THR A 308 23.32 5.51 -5.95
C THR A 308 22.64 6.61 -5.14
N ARG A 309 21.36 6.90 -5.43
CA ARG A 309 20.55 7.89 -4.69
C ARG A 309 19.78 7.25 -3.53
N GLY A 310 19.72 5.93 -3.46
CA GLY A 310 18.99 5.19 -2.43
C GLY A 310 17.48 5.41 -2.46
N CYS A 311 16.87 5.55 -3.65
CA CYS A 311 15.43 5.83 -3.80
C CYS A 311 14.80 5.04 -4.95
N VAL A 312 13.51 4.75 -4.81
CA VAL A 312 12.68 4.22 -5.91
C VAL A 312 12.45 5.34 -6.92
N THR A 313 12.69 5.06 -8.20
CA THR A 313 12.46 6.02 -9.29
C THR A 313 11.16 5.76 -10.02
N ALA A 314 10.78 4.49 -10.14
CA ALA A 314 9.49 4.07 -10.68
C ALA A 314 9.06 2.74 -10.07
N LYS A 315 7.76 2.56 -9.90
CA LYS A 315 7.14 1.29 -9.55
C LYS A 315 5.81 1.16 -10.26
N GLN A 316 5.57 -0.02 -10.83
CA GLN A 316 4.31 -0.36 -11.45
C GLN A 316 3.87 -1.73 -10.93
N THR A 317 2.65 -1.82 -10.44
CA THR A 317 2.08 -3.10 -10.01
C THR A 317 0.65 -3.23 -10.50
N SER A 318 0.23 -4.46 -10.74
CA SER A 318 -1.15 -4.80 -11.04
C SER A 318 -1.54 -6.01 -10.22
N THR A 319 -2.67 -5.94 -9.54
CA THR A 319 -3.23 -7.05 -8.76
C THR A 319 -4.64 -7.37 -9.22
N ASN A 320 -5.02 -8.63 -9.13
CA ASN A 320 -6.36 -9.11 -9.40
C ASN A 320 -6.83 -10.02 -8.27
N ILE A 321 -8.05 -9.77 -7.81
CA ILE A 321 -8.76 -10.59 -6.82
C ILE A 321 -10.11 -10.93 -7.44
N ASP A 322 -10.33 -12.21 -7.69
CA ASP A 322 -11.60 -12.76 -8.16
C ASP A 322 -12.08 -13.75 -7.11
N ILE A 323 -13.19 -13.48 -6.44
CA ILE A 323 -13.65 -14.23 -5.28
C ILE A 323 -15.17 -14.45 -5.33
N GLY A 324 -15.56 -15.70 -5.11
CA GLY A 324 -16.94 -16.10 -4.89
C GLY A 324 -17.17 -16.45 -3.41
N ILE A 325 -18.13 -15.78 -2.77
CA ILE A 325 -18.44 -15.94 -1.35
C ILE A 325 -19.89 -16.38 -1.21
N LYS A 326 -20.08 -17.45 -0.45
CA LYS A 326 -21.39 -17.90 0.01
C LYS A 326 -21.65 -17.36 1.41
N LEU A 327 -22.75 -16.64 1.57
CA LEU A 327 -23.26 -16.12 2.83
C LEU A 327 -24.43 -17.00 3.27
N SER A 328 -24.43 -17.48 4.51
CA SER A 328 -25.51 -18.33 5.03
C SER A 328 -25.98 -17.83 6.38
N ALA A 329 -27.29 -17.64 6.55
CA ALA A 329 -27.94 -17.24 7.79
C ALA A 329 -29.35 -17.81 7.88
N GLY A 330 -29.76 -18.37 9.05
CA GLY A 330 -31.12 -18.84 9.29
C GLY A 330 -31.62 -19.89 8.28
N GLY A 331 -30.73 -20.76 7.77
CA GLY A 331 -31.08 -21.79 6.77
C GLY A 331 -31.16 -21.30 5.32
N GLN A 332 -30.98 -20.00 5.09
CA GLN A 332 -30.91 -19.42 3.75
C GLN A 332 -29.45 -19.14 3.37
N SER A 333 -29.16 -19.20 2.08
CA SER A 333 -27.84 -18.82 1.58
C SER A 333 -27.92 -18.00 0.29
N VAL A 334 -26.99 -17.07 0.15
CA VAL A 334 -26.82 -16.26 -1.06
C VAL A 334 -25.37 -16.33 -1.50
N LYS A 335 -25.14 -16.22 -2.81
CA LYS A 335 -23.79 -16.12 -3.38
C LYS A 335 -23.54 -14.69 -3.84
N THR A 336 -22.36 -14.18 -3.55
CA THR A 336 -21.83 -12.91 -4.07
C THR A 336 -20.51 -13.19 -4.78
N THR A 337 -20.32 -12.61 -5.94
CA THR A 337 -19.03 -12.64 -6.65
C THR A 337 -18.46 -11.24 -6.73
N GLN A 338 -17.17 -11.14 -6.52
CA GLN A 338 -16.45 -9.87 -6.65
C GLN A 338 -15.16 -10.07 -7.43
N ASN A 339 -14.94 -9.20 -8.42
CA ASN A 339 -13.67 -9.09 -9.12
C ASN A 339 -13.10 -7.69 -8.85
N VAL A 340 -11.90 -7.62 -8.29
CA VAL A 340 -11.19 -6.36 -8.02
C VAL A 340 -9.88 -6.38 -8.75
N THR A 341 -9.65 -5.38 -9.58
CA THR A 341 -8.35 -5.12 -10.20
C THR A 341 -7.80 -3.80 -9.68
N THR A 342 -6.52 -3.79 -9.31
CA THR A 342 -5.83 -2.56 -8.91
C THR A 342 -4.55 -2.41 -9.69
N ALA A 343 -4.36 -1.26 -10.32
CA ALA A 343 -3.11 -0.83 -10.92
C ALA A 343 -2.51 0.30 -10.11
N LEU A 344 -1.25 0.16 -9.71
CA LEU A 344 -0.51 1.17 -8.99
C LEU A 344 0.68 1.63 -9.81
N ASN A 345 0.85 2.95 -9.93
CA ASN A 345 1.98 3.61 -10.56
C ASN A 345 2.60 4.59 -9.59
N ILE A 346 3.91 4.47 -9.32
CA ILE A 346 4.68 5.42 -8.53
C ILE A 346 5.82 5.94 -9.39
N GLN A 347 6.02 7.23 -9.38
CA GLN A 347 7.05 7.90 -10.16
C GLN A 347 7.72 9.01 -9.35
N LEU A 348 9.05 8.98 -9.30
CA LEU A 348 9.84 10.09 -8.82
C LEU A 348 9.73 11.24 -9.82
N LEU A 349 9.34 12.42 -9.35
CA LEU A 349 9.24 13.64 -10.14
C LEU A 349 10.61 14.31 -10.21
N LYS A 350 10.87 15.01 -11.32
CA LYS A 350 12.13 15.76 -11.53
C LYS A 350 12.17 17.06 -10.75
#